data_a052c4c15e032f1e022969f3c2504fc9
#
_entry.id   a052c4c15e032f1e022969f3c2504fc9
#
_cell.length_a   1.000
_cell.length_b   1.000
_cell.length_c   1.000
_cell.angle_alpha   90.00
_cell.angle_beta   90.00
_cell.angle_gamma   90.00
#
_symmetry.space_group_name_H-M   'P 1'
#
loop_
_entity.id
_entity.type
_entity.pdbx_description
1 polymer ?
#
loop_
_entity_poly.entity_id
_entity_poly.type
_entity_poly.pdbx_seq_one_letter_code
_entity_poly.pdbx_strand_id
1 'polypeptide(L)'
;MENRDIKKRFIEEISNLLSNEGYEYIKSKSMFKKRTDDNIYIIYIYFYCRAKYVEIETTFYYDNMNVHKLQKLITNDNQPDPICGGTPRFICEFYFKQKYFSEYTNLIYMKSNPIESTIQDWANIYNMYIKPFFNECISSTTLNDIVNNENINITGLNLSYYNRLLKSMIIAKQSGYTIEELKLLANKYAPQVAKVSASIRKNFNLIKDYFFSLPQ
;
A
#
# COMPACT_ATOMS: atom_id res chain seq x y z
N MET A 1 27.07 18.07 -7.10
CA MET A 1 26.98 17.10 -5.99
C MET A 1 27.08 15.69 -6.55
N GLU A 2 27.85 14.81 -5.92
CA GLU A 2 27.95 13.40 -6.34
C GLU A 2 26.66 12.64 -6.03
N ASN A 3 26.39 11.58 -6.79
CA ASN A 3 25.17 10.79 -6.60
C ASN A 3 25.00 10.23 -5.16
N ARG A 4 26.14 9.90 -4.52
CA ARG A 4 26.14 9.39 -3.14
C ARG A 4 25.69 10.47 -2.15
N ASP A 5 26.15 11.69 -2.35
CA ASP A 5 25.83 12.82 -1.46
C ASP A 5 24.37 13.24 -1.63
N ILE A 6 23.86 13.21 -2.86
CA ILE A 6 22.44 13.47 -3.16
C ILE A 6 21.56 12.49 -2.38
N LYS A 7 21.83 11.19 -2.52
CA LYS A 7 21.07 10.15 -1.81
C LYS A 7 21.13 10.32 -0.30
N LYS A 8 22.33 10.54 0.23
CA LYS A 8 22.56 10.71 1.66
C LYS A 8 21.74 11.89 2.19
N ARG A 9 21.91 13.07 1.57
CA ARG A 9 21.23 14.30 2.01
C ARG A 9 19.70 14.16 1.91
N PHE A 10 19.18 13.62 0.81
CA PHE A 10 17.74 13.40 0.67
C PHE A 10 17.19 12.50 1.79
N ILE A 11 17.84 11.37 2.05
CA ILE A 11 17.42 10.44 3.11
C ILE A 11 17.52 11.09 4.49
N GLU A 12 18.57 11.86 4.77
CA GLU A 12 18.73 12.55 6.06
C GLU A 12 17.59 13.55 6.30
N GLU A 13 17.25 14.38 5.32
CA GLU A 13 16.17 15.36 5.45
C GLU A 13 14.79 14.70 5.58
N ILE A 14 14.52 13.68 4.77
CA ILE A 14 13.27 12.91 4.89
C ILE A 14 13.20 12.15 6.23
N SER A 15 14.34 11.66 6.73
CA SER A 15 14.41 11.02 8.05
C SER A 15 14.04 11.99 9.17
N ASN A 16 14.54 13.23 9.11
CA ASN A 16 14.20 14.27 10.08
C ASN A 16 12.69 14.58 10.08
N LEU A 17 12.09 14.65 8.91
CA LEU A 17 10.66 14.89 8.76
C LEU A 17 9.83 13.72 9.30
N LEU A 18 10.18 12.49 8.92
CA LEU A 18 9.40 11.29 9.23
C LEU A 18 9.63 10.78 10.66
N SER A 19 10.80 11.03 11.26
CA SER A 19 11.08 10.60 12.66
C SER A 19 10.12 11.26 13.64
N ASN A 20 9.75 12.52 13.43
CA ASN A 20 8.75 13.24 14.22
C ASN A 20 7.36 12.61 14.15
N GLU A 21 7.10 11.82 13.12
CA GLU A 21 5.85 11.08 12.94
C GLU A 21 5.95 9.60 13.38
N GLY A 22 7.08 9.18 13.90
CA GLY A 22 7.32 7.84 14.44
C GLY A 22 7.77 6.81 13.40
N TYR A 23 8.32 7.25 12.25
CA TYR A 23 8.93 6.33 11.29
C TYR A 23 10.40 6.04 11.63
N GLU A 24 10.82 4.81 11.38
CA GLU A 24 12.20 4.36 11.45
C GLU A 24 12.74 4.06 10.05
N TYR A 25 13.96 4.53 9.74
CA TYR A 25 14.62 4.20 8.47
C TYR A 25 15.35 2.86 8.56
N ILE A 26 14.96 1.91 7.71
CA ILE A 26 15.60 0.59 7.59
C ILE A 26 16.50 0.61 6.35
N LYS A 27 17.77 0.93 6.57
CA LYS A 27 18.77 1.13 5.51
C LYS A 27 18.93 -0.08 4.58
N SER A 28 18.93 -1.30 5.13
CA SER A 28 19.11 -2.54 4.35
C SER A 28 17.99 -2.78 3.33
N LYS A 29 16.83 -2.12 3.50
CA LYS A 29 15.64 -2.26 2.66
C LYS A 29 15.29 -0.96 1.93
N SER A 30 16.08 0.12 2.11
CA SER A 30 15.78 1.45 1.57
C SER A 30 14.35 1.90 1.86
N MET A 31 13.87 1.69 3.10
CA MET A 31 12.51 1.98 3.48
C MET A 31 12.37 2.65 4.84
N PHE A 32 11.34 3.48 4.97
CA PHE A 32 10.83 3.92 6.27
C PHE A 32 9.65 3.05 6.68
N LYS A 33 9.57 2.74 7.95
CA LYS A 33 8.49 1.96 8.52
C LYS A 33 8.02 2.59 9.81
N LYS A 34 6.70 2.71 9.94
CA LYS A 34 6.02 3.10 11.19
C LYS A 34 5.04 2.01 11.56
N ARG A 35 4.89 1.76 12.85
CA ARG A 35 3.89 0.87 13.39
C ARG A 35 3.14 1.56 14.52
N THR A 36 1.82 1.54 14.45
CA THR A 36 0.93 2.00 15.52
C THR A 36 -0.13 0.92 15.73
N ASP A 37 -0.14 0.30 16.91
CA ASP A 37 -1.00 -0.85 17.21
C ASP A 37 -0.86 -1.95 16.15
N ASP A 38 -1.93 -2.24 15.43
CA ASP A 38 -1.95 -3.23 14.37
C ASP A 38 -1.69 -2.65 12.97
N ASN A 39 -1.55 -1.32 12.85
CA ASN A 39 -1.34 -0.65 11.56
C ASN A 39 0.15 -0.52 11.25
N ILE A 40 0.52 -0.75 10.00
CA ILE A 40 1.87 -0.63 9.49
C ILE A 40 1.87 0.29 8.28
N TYR A 41 2.76 1.26 8.30
CA TYR A 41 2.97 2.22 7.20
C TYR A 41 4.37 2.02 6.67
N ILE A 42 4.51 1.90 5.35
CA ILE A 42 5.77 1.59 4.69
C ILE A 42 5.98 2.59 3.57
N ILE A 43 7.19 3.16 3.51
CA ILE A 43 7.60 4.10 2.46
C ILE A 43 8.92 3.58 1.89
N TYR A 44 8.94 3.17 0.63
CA TYR A 44 10.17 2.83 -0.07
C TYR A 44 10.65 4.03 -0.87
N ILE A 45 11.98 4.24 -0.91
CA ILE A 45 12.60 5.28 -1.70
C ILE A 45 13.74 4.68 -2.52
N TYR A 46 13.61 4.76 -3.84
CA TYR A 46 14.61 4.28 -4.78
C TYR A 46 15.20 5.44 -5.58
N PHE A 47 16.47 5.34 -5.94
CA PHE A 47 17.20 6.37 -6.67
C PHE A 47 17.77 5.79 -7.96
N TYR A 48 17.36 6.33 -9.09
CA TYR A 48 17.89 5.98 -10.41
C TYR A 48 18.77 7.13 -10.91
N CYS A 49 20.09 6.96 -10.77
CA CYS A 49 21.06 8.00 -11.11
C CYS A 49 21.34 8.04 -12.62
N ARG A 50 21.17 9.22 -13.22
CA ARG A 50 21.51 9.52 -14.60
C ARG A 50 22.61 10.58 -14.65
N ALA A 51 23.15 10.86 -15.85
CA ALA A 51 24.22 11.84 -15.99
C ALA A 51 23.81 13.23 -15.48
N LYS A 52 22.63 13.73 -15.87
CA LYS A 52 22.18 15.10 -15.60
C LYS A 52 21.15 15.19 -14.44
N TYR A 53 20.52 14.10 -14.06
CA TYR A 53 19.47 14.09 -13.04
C TYR A 53 19.46 12.81 -12.20
N VAL A 54 18.77 12.84 -11.11
CA VAL A 54 18.42 11.66 -10.31
C VAL A 54 16.90 11.54 -10.28
N GLU A 55 16.41 10.40 -10.69
CA GLU A 55 15.00 10.06 -10.54
C GLU A 55 14.80 9.42 -9.17
N ILE A 56 13.83 9.94 -8.41
CA ILE A 56 13.51 9.49 -7.06
C ILE A 56 12.11 8.88 -7.10
N GLU A 57 12.07 7.56 -7.07
CA GLU A 57 10.84 6.80 -6.99
C GLU A 57 10.48 6.60 -5.52
N THR A 58 9.25 6.93 -5.16
CA THR A 58 8.73 6.67 -3.83
C THR A 58 7.42 5.90 -3.94
N THR A 59 7.29 4.84 -3.14
CA THR A 59 6.06 4.07 -3.04
C THR A 59 5.61 3.97 -1.59
N PHE A 60 4.32 4.04 -1.38
CA PHE A 60 3.68 4.13 -0.08
C PHE A 60 2.70 3.00 0.10
N TYR A 61 2.80 2.28 1.21
CA TYR A 61 1.97 1.11 1.47
C TYR A 61 1.40 1.13 2.89
N TYR A 62 0.15 0.71 2.97
CA TYR A 62 -0.53 0.45 4.23
C TYR A 62 -0.75 -1.04 4.42
N ASP A 63 -0.62 -1.48 5.66
CA ASP A 63 -0.81 -2.85 6.06
C ASP A 63 -1.45 -2.97 7.45
N ASN A 64 -2.05 -4.14 7.75
CA ASN A 64 -2.70 -4.37 9.03
C ASN A 64 -2.40 -5.78 9.56
N MET A 65 -1.85 -5.83 10.76
CA MET A 65 -1.41 -7.08 11.40
C MET A 65 -2.55 -8.05 11.70
N ASN A 66 -3.75 -7.56 11.99
CA ASN A 66 -4.90 -8.43 12.28
C ASN A 66 -5.38 -9.15 11.05
N VAL A 67 -5.33 -8.50 9.88
CA VAL A 67 -5.61 -9.16 8.59
C VAL A 67 -4.62 -10.30 8.36
N HIS A 68 -3.33 -10.06 8.58
CA HIS A 68 -2.30 -11.11 8.43
C HIS A 68 -2.44 -12.24 9.45
N LYS A 69 -2.67 -11.90 10.73
CA LYS A 69 -2.87 -12.92 11.78
C LYS A 69 -4.02 -13.85 11.43
N LEU A 70 -5.14 -13.26 10.97
CA LEU A 70 -6.33 -14.05 10.62
C LEU A 70 -6.10 -14.85 9.32
N GLN A 71 -5.47 -14.28 8.30
CA GLN A 71 -5.09 -15.01 7.09
C GLN A 71 -4.22 -16.22 7.45
N LYS A 72 -3.16 -16.00 8.23
CA LYS A 72 -2.24 -17.07 8.66
C LYS A 72 -2.95 -18.15 9.47
N LEU A 73 -3.84 -17.77 10.39
CA LEU A 73 -4.63 -18.69 11.20
C LEU A 73 -5.46 -19.63 10.32
N ILE A 74 -6.10 -19.09 9.29
CA ILE A 74 -7.02 -19.85 8.43
C ILE A 74 -6.25 -20.68 7.38
N THR A 75 -5.23 -20.11 6.76
CA THR A 75 -4.58 -20.71 5.58
C THR A 75 -3.23 -21.35 5.86
N ASN A 76 -2.66 -21.09 7.04
CA ASN A 76 -1.27 -21.38 7.39
C ASN A 76 -0.24 -20.72 6.42
N ASP A 77 -0.68 -19.72 5.66
CA ASP A 77 0.15 -18.96 4.73
C ASP A 77 0.56 -17.62 5.37
N ASN A 78 1.83 -17.31 5.31
CA ASN A 78 2.39 -16.10 5.89
C ASN A 78 2.94 -15.20 4.77
N GLN A 79 2.07 -14.76 3.87
CA GLN A 79 2.42 -13.80 2.83
C GLN A 79 2.36 -12.37 3.41
N PRO A 80 3.51 -11.74 3.69
CA PRO A 80 3.56 -10.46 4.39
C PRO A 80 3.39 -9.25 3.46
N ASP A 81 2.76 -9.43 2.31
CA ASP A 81 2.59 -8.33 1.36
C ASP A 81 1.60 -7.30 1.91
N PRO A 82 1.88 -6.00 1.78
CA PRO A 82 0.98 -4.95 2.21
C PRO A 82 -0.42 -5.05 1.58
N ILE A 83 -1.42 -4.45 2.22
CA ILE A 83 -2.81 -4.54 1.77
C ILE A 83 -3.04 -3.63 0.57
N CYS A 84 -2.63 -2.37 0.67
CA CYS A 84 -2.86 -1.38 -0.38
C CYS A 84 -1.78 -0.30 -0.40
N GLY A 85 -1.73 0.46 -1.48
CA GLY A 85 -0.80 1.56 -1.68
C GLY A 85 -0.35 1.69 -3.12
N GLY A 86 0.72 2.44 -3.34
CA GLY A 86 1.29 2.68 -4.66
C GLY A 86 2.18 3.90 -4.73
N THR A 87 2.41 4.39 -5.94
CA THR A 87 3.10 5.66 -6.16
C THR A 87 2.21 6.84 -5.75
N PRO A 88 2.78 8.04 -5.47
CA PRO A 88 2.00 9.23 -5.17
C PRO A 88 0.95 9.55 -6.23
N ARG A 89 1.33 9.44 -7.50
CA ARG A 89 0.42 9.66 -8.63
C ARG A 89 -0.76 8.71 -8.57
N PHE A 90 -0.51 7.45 -8.29
CA PHE A 90 -1.55 6.43 -8.22
C PHE A 90 -2.54 6.70 -7.08
N ILE A 91 -2.03 7.08 -5.90
CA ILE A 91 -2.86 7.43 -4.75
C ILE A 91 -3.69 8.68 -5.06
N CYS A 92 -3.08 9.71 -5.62
CA CYS A 92 -3.76 10.95 -5.97
C CYS A 92 -4.87 10.72 -7.00
N GLU A 93 -4.56 10.10 -8.14
CA GLU A 93 -5.48 9.94 -9.26
C GLU A 93 -6.54 8.86 -8.98
N PHE A 94 -6.18 7.78 -8.32
CA PHE A 94 -7.09 6.66 -8.06
C PHE A 94 -7.94 6.84 -6.82
N TYR A 95 -7.33 7.26 -5.71
CA TYR A 95 -8.04 7.38 -4.45
C TYR A 95 -8.74 8.73 -4.31
N PHE A 96 -8.00 9.83 -4.46
CA PHE A 96 -8.57 11.17 -4.33
C PHE A 96 -9.34 11.64 -5.57
N LYS A 97 -9.24 10.92 -6.71
CA LYS A 97 -9.86 11.32 -8.00
C LYS A 97 -9.41 12.70 -8.46
N GLN A 98 -8.20 13.07 -8.13
CA GLN A 98 -7.58 14.36 -8.47
C GLN A 98 -6.44 14.15 -9.45
N LYS A 99 -6.26 15.11 -10.35
CA LYS A 99 -5.10 15.11 -11.25
C LYS A 99 -3.84 15.34 -10.43
N TYR A 100 -2.85 14.47 -10.61
CA TYR A 100 -1.55 14.65 -9.98
C TYR A 100 -0.84 15.87 -10.57
N PHE A 101 -0.18 16.67 -9.73
CA PHE A 101 0.40 17.97 -10.14
C PHE A 101 1.67 17.83 -10.99
N SER A 102 2.31 16.68 -11.02
CA SER A 102 3.51 16.39 -11.81
C SER A 102 3.19 15.54 -13.03
N GLU A 103 3.81 15.82 -14.15
CA GLU A 103 3.76 14.96 -15.34
C GLU A 103 4.51 13.64 -15.13
N TYR A 104 5.41 13.60 -14.15
CA TYR A 104 6.23 12.44 -13.83
C TYR A 104 5.59 11.61 -12.70
N THR A 105 5.70 10.30 -12.83
CA THR A 105 5.33 9.37 -11.76
C THR A 105 6.25 9.51 -10.55
N ASN A 106 7.52 9.81 -10.80
CA ASN A 106 8.60 9.97 -9.84
C ASN A 106 9.07 11.41 -9.78
N LEU A 107 9.67 11.81 -8.67
CA LEU A 107 10.35 13.09 -8.56
C LEU A 107 11.64 13.10 -9.39
N ILE A 108 11.88 14.18 -10.11
CA ILE A 108 13.09 14.38 -10.89
C ILE A 108 13.94 15.48 -10.24
N TYR A 109 15.08 15.09 -9.72
CA TYR A 109 16.08 16.04 -9.21
C TYR A 109 17.11 16.35 -10.28
N MET A 110 17.12 17.59 -10.77
CA MET A 110 18.15 18.09 -11.69
C MET A 110 19.40 18.47 -10.92
N LYS A 111 20.56 17.87 -11.25
CA LYS A 111 21.83 18.07 -10.50
C LYS A 111 22.35 19.52 -10.51
N SER A 112 21.83 20.36 -11.40
CA SER A 112 22.11 21.80 -11.44
C SER A 112 21.33 22.61 -10.41
N ASN A 113 20.27 22.03 -9.82
CA ASN A 113 19.36 22.74 -8.93
C ASN A 113 19.69 22.45 -7.46
N PRO A 114 19.23 23.29 -6.52
CA PRO A 114 19.26 22.96 -5.10
C PRO A 114 18.37 21.73 -4.80
N ILE A 115 18.88 20.78 -4.01
CA ILE A 115 18.12 19.57 -3.67
C ILE A 115 16.93 19.87 -2.74
N GLU A 116 16.96 20.99 -2.06
CA GLU A 116 15.95 21.45 -1.11
C GLU A 116 14.57 21.58 -1.76
N SER A 117 14.51 22.03 -3.02
CA SER A 117 13.24 22.12 -3.75
C SER A 117 12.61 20.76 -3.94
N THR A 118 13.41 19.75 -4.30
CA THR A 118 12.91 18.38 -4.48
C THR A 118 12.49 17.74 -3.15
N ILE A 119 13.18 18.06 -2.05
CA ILE A 119 12.78 17.63 -0.70
C ILE A 119 11.46 18.29 -0.30
N GLN A 120 11.29 19.57 -0.58
CA GLN A 120 10.05 20.30 -0.33
C GLN A 120 8.87 19.73 -1.14
N ASP A 121 9.09 19.41 -2.41
CA ASP A 121 8.07 18.76 -3.27
C ASP A 121 7.67 17.41 -2.70
N TRP A 122 8.64 16.62 -2.24
CA TRP A 122 8.34 15.34 -1.58
C TRP A 122 7.51 15.54 -0.31
N ALA A 123 7.87 16.51 0.53
CA ALA A 123 7.15 16.82 1.75
C ALA A 123 5.72 17.29 1.46
N ASN A 124 5.53 18.09 0.43
CA ASN A 124 4.21 18.53 -0.02
C ASN A 124 3.34 17.35 -0.48
N ILE A 125 3.89 16.45 -1.31
CA ILE A 125 3.20 15.23 -1.75
C ILE A 125 2.79 14.38 -0.55
N TYR A 126 3.72 14.15 0.38
CA TYR A 126 3.46 13.37 1.58
C TYR A 126 2.32 13.97 2.40
N ASN A 127 2.38 15.27 2.69
CA ASN A 127 1.37 15.92 3.52
C ASN A 127 0.00 16.04 2.83
N MET A 128 -0.03 16.32 1.52
CA MET A 128 -1.28 16.55 0.78
C MET A 128 -2.03 15.26 0.43
N TYR A 129 -1.31 14.17 0.15
CA TYR A 129 -1.93 12.95 -0.37
C TYR A 129 -1.66 11.72 0.48
N ILE A 130 -0.42 11.53 0.92
CA ILE A 130 -0.03 10.26 1.52
C ILE A 130 -0.51 10.13 2.96
N LYS A 131 -0.26 11.15 3.75
CA LYS A 131 -0.68 11.18 5.15
C LYS A 131 -2.21 11.12 5.32
N PRO A 132 -3.03 11.87 4.55
CA PRO A 132 -4.47 11.70 4.54
C PRO A 132 -4.90 10.28 4.10
N PHE A 133 -4.32 9.75 3.02
CA PHE A 133 -4.60 8.38 2.58
C PHE A 133 -4.32 7.35 3.68
N PHE A 134 -3.19 7.43 4.35
CA PHE A 134 -2.86 6.54 5.45
C PHE A 134 -3.83 6.65 6.63
N ASN A 135 -4.26 7.86 6.96
CA ASN A 135 -5.24 8.07 8.03
C ASN A 135 -6.60 7.43 7.70
N GLU A 136 -7.00 7.47 6.45
CA GLU A 136 -8.25 6.86 6.00
C GLU A 136 -8.19 5.34 5.93
N CYS A 137 -7.02 4.76 5.60
CA CYS A 137 -6.82 3.31 5.60
C CYS A 137 -7.00 2.64 6.98
N ILE A 138 -6.95 3.40 8.07
CA ILE A 138 -7.21 2.90 9.43
C ILE A 138 -8.68 2.45 9.56
N SER A 139 -9.60 3.12 8.88
CA SER A 139 -11.01 2.73 8.84
C SER A 139 -11.18 1.41 8.09
N SER A 140 -11.76 0.41 8.75
CA SER A 140 -12.06 -0.88 8.11
C SER A 140 -13.03 -0.73 6.93
N THR A 141 -13.96 0.21 7.01
CA THR A 141 -14.90 0.52 5.91
C THR A 141 -14.16 1.08 4.70
N THR A 142 -13.34 2.10 4.91
CA THR A 142 -12.53 2.69 3.83
C THR A 142 -11.56 1.65 3.22
N LEU A 143 -10.91 0.86 4.07
CA LEU A 143 -10.02 -0.20 3.61
C LEU A 143 -10.77 -1.25 2.78
N ASN A 144 -12.00 -1.60 3.18
CA ASN A 144 -12.87 -2.49 2.42
C ASN A 144 -13.22 -1.89 1.05
N ASP A 145 -13.55 -0.61 0.98
CA ASP A 145 -13.84 0.09 -0.29
C ASP A 145 -12.63 0.09 -1.22
N ILE A 146 -11.42 0.31 -0.69
CA ILE A 146 -10.18 0.26 -1.47
C ILE A 146 -9.95 -1.15 -2.02
N VAL A 147 -10.13 -2.18 -1.20
CA VAL A 147 -9.82 -3.58 -1.57
C VAL A 147 -10.92 -4.19 -2.44
N ASN A 148 -12.19 -3.95 -2.11
CA ASN A 148 -13.35 -4.58 -2.74
C ASN A 148 -14.11 -3.70 -3.73
N ASN A 149 -13.51 -2.59 -4.15
CA ASN A 149 -14.01 -1.69 -5.17
C ASN A 149 -14.64 -2.47 -6.34
N GLU A 150 -15.69 -1.91 -6.94
CA GLU A 150 -16.47 -2.55 -8.03
C GLU A 150 -15.62 -2.96 -9.22
N ASN A 151 -14.58 -2.21 -9.52
CA ASN A 151 -13.69 -2.53 -10.63
C ASN A 151 -12.60 -3.52 -10.21
N ILE A 152 -12.97 -4.79 -10.08
CA ILE A 152 -12.07 -5.89 -9.71
C ILE A 152 -10.89 -6.06 -10.69
N ASN A 153 -11.05 -5.62 -11.92
CA ASN A 153 -10.02 -5.77 -12.96
C ASN A 153 -8.92 -4.70 -12.85
N ILE A 154 -9.12 -3.66 -12.06
CA ILE A 154 -8.12 -2.63 -11.83
C ILE A 154 -7.38 -3.01 -10.55
N THR A 155 -6.12 -3.40 -10.69
CA THR A 155 -5.24 -3.67 -9.55
C THR A 155 -5.06 -2.43 -8.67
N GLY A 156 -5.30 -1.25 -9.20
CA GLY A 156 -5.42 0.00 -8.50
C GLY A 156 -4.40 0.14 -7.36
N LEU A 157 -4.90 0.46 -6.18
CA LEU A 157 -4.12 0.56 -4.95
C LEU A 157 -3.75 -0.80 -4.32
N ASN A 158 -4.11 -1.90 -4.95
CA ASN A 158 -3.76 -3.24 -4.46
C ASN A 158 -2.48 -3.73 -5.15
N LEU A 159 -1.50 -4.14 -4.37
CA LEU A 159 -0.17 -4.54 -4.83
C LEU A 159 -0.16 -5.78 -5.72
N SER A 160 -1.02 -6.72 -5.44
CA SER A 160 -1.19 -7.88 -6.28
C SER A 160 -2.63 -8.37 -6.24
N TYR A 161 -3.02 -8.93 -7.35
CA TYR A 161 -4.31 -9.56 -7.49
C TYR A 161 -4.52 -10.71 -6.48
N TYR A 162 -3.45 -11.43 -6.15
CA TYR A 162 -3.48 -12.53 -5.18
C TYR A 162 -3.75 -12.06 -3.77
N ASN A 163 -3.09 -10.99 -3.35
CA ASN A 163 -3.31 -10.39 -2.04
C ASN A 163 -4.72 -9.89 -1.88
N ARG A 164 -5.27 -9.29 -2.93
CA ARG A 164 -6.66 -8.87 -2.96
C ARG A 164 -7.60 -10.04 -2.72
N LEU A 165 -7.43 -11.16 -3.45
CA LEU A 165 -8.27 -12.34 -3.29
C LEU A 165 -8.24 -12.89 -1.86
N LEU A 166 -7.05 -13.01 -1.26
CA LEU A 166 -6.89 -13.61 0.07
C LEU A 166 -7.34 -12.67 1.20
N LYS A 167 -7.22 -11.37 1.03
CA LYS A 167 -7.54 -10.37 2.08
C LYS A 167 -8.95 -9.79 1.96
N SER A 168 -9.58 -9.88 0.78
CA SER A 168 -10.88 -9.27 0.49
C SER A 168 -11.98 -9.65 1.48
N MET A 169 -12.15 -10.93 1.75
CA MET A 169 -13.19 -11.40 2.66
C MET A 169 -12.86 -11.11 4.13
N ILE A 170 -11.58 -11.16 4.50
CA ILE A 170 -11.14 -10.83 5.86
C ILE A 170 -11.46 -9.38 6.17
N ILE A 171 -11.10 -8.48 5.26
CA ILE A 171 -11.32 -7.03 5.40
C ILE A 171 -12.82 -6.71 5.36
N ALA A 172 -13.58 -7.32 4.46
CA ALA A 172 -15.03 -7.17 4.40
C ALA A 172 -15.69 -7.60 5.72
N LYS A 173 -15.27 -8.72 6.32
CA LYS A 173 -15.78 -9.16 7.63
C LYS A 173 -15.42 -8.17 8.73
N GLN A 174 -14.21 -7.64 8.76
CA GLN A 174 -13.77 -6.62 9.71
C GLN A 174 -14.52 -5.29 9.54
N SER A 175 -15.01 -4.99 8.34
CA SER A 175 -15.84 -3.82 8.06
C SER A 175 -17.33 -4.01 8.39
N GLY A 176 -17.71 -5.17 8.93
CA GLY A 176 -19.06 -5.44 9.39
C GLY A 176 -19.95 -6.24 8.42
N TYR A 177 -19.40 -6.78 7.32
CA TYR A 177 -20.18 -7.57 6.37
C TYR A 177 -20.83 -8.78 7.06
N THR A 178 -22.10 -8.96 6.78
CA THR A 178 -22.86 -10.15 7.14
C THR A 178 -22.38 -11.37 6.35
N ILE A 179 -22.78 -12.56 6.77
CA ILE A 179 -22.43 -13.80 6.04
C ILE A 179 -23.03 -13.79 4.63
N GLU A 180 -24.23 -13.25 4.46
CA GLU A 180 -24.86 -13.14 3.13
C GLU A 180 -24.09 -12.19 2.19
N GLU A 181 -23.64 -11.06 2.70
CA GLU A 181 -22.79 -10.13 1.92
C GLU A 181 -21.44 -10.75 1.58
N LEU A 182 -20.85 -11.55 2.48
CA LEU A 182 -19.63 -12.31 2.20
C LEU A 182 -19.84 -13.38 1.12
N LYS A 183 -21.00 -14.04 1.08
CA LYS A 183 -21.37 -14.98 0.00
C LYS A 183 -21.44 -14.27 -1.34
N LEU A 184 -22.08 -13.11 -1.40
CA LEU A 184 -22.13 -12.28 -2.60
C LEU A 184 -20.73 -11.85 -3.06
N LEU A 185 -19.88 -11.42 -2.13
CA LEU A 185 -18.50 -11.04 -2.41
C LEU A 185 -17.69 -12.24 -2.93
N ALA A 186 -17.83 -13.42 -2.34
CA ALA A 186 -17.15 -14.64 -2.79
C ALA A 186 -17.58 -15.01 -4.23
N ASN A 187 -18.87 -14.90 -4.54
CA ASN A 187 -19.40 -15.12 -5.89
C ASN A 187 -18.84 -14.10 -6.90
N LYS A 188 -18.70 -12.83 -6.50
CA LYS A 188 -18.08 -11.78 -7.30
C LYS A 188 -16.62 -12.11 -7.66
N TYR A 189 -15.88 -12.75 -6.74
CA TYR A 189 -14.50 -13.17 -6.96
C TYR A 189 -14.33 -14.53 -7.66
N ALA A 190 -15.36 -15.34 -7.75
CA ALA A 190 -15.28 -16.71 -8.29
C ALA A 190 -14.63 -16.80 -9.71
N PRO A 191 -14.96 -15.92 -10.69
CA PRO A 191 -14.33 -15.95 -12.01
C PRO A 191 -12.82 -15.72 -11.96
N GLN A 192 -12.34 -14.92 -11.02
CA GLN A 192 -10.93 -14.61 -10.85
C GLN A 192 -10.22 -15.74 -10.10
N VAL A 193 -10.85 -16.30 -9.08
CA VAL A 193 -10.35 -17.47 -8.33
C VAL A 193 -10.14 -18.67 -9.26
N ALA A 194 -10.96 -18.81 -10.28
CA ALA A 194 -10.79 -19.87 -11.29
C ALA A 194 -9.49 -19.73 -12.10
N LYS A 195 -8.95 -18.52 -12.25
CA LYS A 195 -7.79 -18.21 -13.08
C LYS A 195 -6.45 -18.23 -12.33
N VAL A 196 -6.45 -18.34 -10.99
CA VAL A 196 -5.22 -18.35 -10.20
C VAL A 196 -4.70 -19.75 -9.95
N SER A 197 -3.47 -19.85 -9.40
CA SER A 197 -2.84 -21.13 -9.06
C SER A 197 -3.68 -21.94 -8.07
N ALA A 198 -3.48 -23.26 -8.06
CA ALA A 198 -4.18 -24.17 -7.17
C ALA A 198 -3.97 -23.81 -5.68
N SER A 199 -2.78 -23.33 -5.31
CA SER A 199 -2.46 -22.92 -3.94
C SER A 199 -3.32 -21.73 -3.51
N ILE A 200 -3.39 -20.67 -4.33
CA ILE A 200 -4.18 -19.47 -4.04
C ILE A 200 -5.67 -19.81 -3.98
N ARG A 201 -6.15 -20.61 -4.91
CA ARG A 201 -7.54 -21.10 -4.92
C ARG A 201 -7.87 -21.88 -3.65
N LYS A 202 -6.98 -22.75 -3.21
CA LYS A 202 -7.12 -23.48 -1.94
C LYS A 202 -7.24 -22.51 -0.77
N ASN A 203 -6.33 -21.54 -0.66
CA ASN A 203 -6.33 -20.56 0.43
C ASN A 203 -7.59 -19.69 0.42
N PHE A 204 -8.05 -19.25 -0.75
CA PHE A 204 -9.33 -18.53 -0.87
C PHE A 204 -10.52 -19.36 -0.38
N ASN A 205 -10.58 -20.64 -0.76
CA ASN A 205 -11.64 -21.52 -0.31
C ASN A 205 -11.60 -21.75 1.21
N LEU A 206 -10.43 -21.91 1.81
CA LEU A 206 -10.27 -22.01 3.26
C LEU A 206 -10.83 -20.78 3.98
N ILE A 207 -10.54 -19.58 3.47
CA ILE A 207 -11.04 -18.32 4.04
C ILE A 207 -12.57 -18.25 3.89
N LYS A 208 -13.09 -18.57 2.71
CA LYS A 208 -14.53 -18.62 2.44
C LYS A 208 -15.24 -19.59 3.39
N ASP A 209 -14.76 -20.81 3.51
CA ASP A 209 -15.38 -21.85 4.31
C ASP A 209 -15.31 -21.52 5.81
N TYR A 210 -14.21 -20.90 6.27
CA TYR A 210 -14.07 -20.40 7.63
C TYR A 210 -15.18 -19.41 7.97
N PHE A 211 -15.39 -18.38 7.14
CA PHE A 211 -16.42 -17.38 7.42
C PHE A 211 -17.85 -17.92 7.28
N PHE A 212 -18.09 -18.87 6.38
CA PHE A 212 -19.42 -19.42 6.17
C PHE A 212 -19.81 -20.42 7.26
N SER A 213 -18.84 -20.96 8.00
CA SER A 213 -19.07 -21.84 9.15
C SER A 213 -19.31 -21.09 10.47
N LEU A 214 -19.13 -19.78 10.52
CA LEU A 214 -19.38 -19.00 11.71
C LEU A 214 -20.90 -18.99 12.04
N PRO A 215 -21.28 -19.10 13.32
CA PRO A 215 -22.69 -18.93 13.72
C PRO A 215 -23.17 -17.52 13.32
N GLN A 216 -24.43 -17.46 12.92
CA GLN A 216 -25.12 -16.20 12.58
C GLN A 216 -25.38 -15.35 13.81
#